data_223ce426bf57b5f057082a175f1965bc
#
_entry.id   223ce426bf57b5f057082a175f1965bc
#
_cell.length_a   1.000
_cell.length_b   1.000
_cell.length_c   1.000
_cell.angle_alpha   90.00
_cell.angle_beta   90.00
_cell.angle_gamma   90.00
#
_symmetry.space_group_name_H-M   'P 1'
#
loop_
_entity.id
_entity.type
_entity.pdbx_description
1 polymer ?
#
loop_
_entity_poly.entity_id
_entity_poly.type
_entity_poly.pdbx_seq_one_letter_code
_entity_poly.pdbx_strand_id
1 'polypeptide(L)'
;MNRLKVLLLIILLSFLSFPANSHQISQSFSNWTVEEKNVTAIFSIAPRYITLLPVLDGYYDSLEEQLSNHLKRNIKIYSNDIACNFSSEILTRQNKDNSIKAMINFQCPENGNILSIENNSFFDASAGHIHFARIKINSNDWEETIFTSTRKKNEFSLISGKNQQSSFEVFIDYIKLGFEHILLGFDHLAFLMTLLLISLNLRKVFLTVTGFTIGHSITLALAALELIQPSTVAIEALIGFTILLVASQALLLEDQKNPIFLKSSLCFLIILGLFSLIFGGIVSPLTWLGLIIFTVSYAYLVETKKDAESYNPALTLVFGLIHGFGFASVLLELGLPKGKAVSSLFGFNLGVELGQILVVTLAISTLYVLGKTKLINYRENFYNISALFLIALGTFWFVGRVFSL
;
A
#
# COMPACT_ATOMS: atom_id res chain seq x y z
N MET A 1 14.25 31.96 -20.36
CA MET A 1 13.61 30.91 -19.54
C MET A 1 14.61 30.56 -18.44
N ASN A 2 14.32 30.91 -17.16
CA ASN A 2 15.29 30.78 -16.06
C ASN A 2 15.67 29.31 -15.85
N ARG A 3 16.97 29.03 -15.69
CA ARG A 3 17.51 27.66 -15.42
C ARG A 3 16.75 26.92 -14.30
N LEU A 4 16.21 27.69 -13.34
CA LEU A 4 15.39 27.16 -12.25
C LEU A 4 14.02 26.63 -12.72
N LYS A 5 13.35 27.33 -13.67
CA LYS A 5 12.08 26.85 -14.25
C LYS A 5 12.28 25.56 -15.03
N VAL A 6 13.44 25.41 -15.67
CA VAL A 6 13.81 24.17 -16.37
C VAL A 6 14.12 23.06 -15.37
N LEU A 7 14.79 23.34 -14.26
CA LEU A 7 15.08 22.36 -13.21
C LEU A 7 13.78 21.91 -12.51
N LEU A 8 12.89 22.85 -12.17
CA LEU A 8 11.56 22.54 -11.62
C LEU A 8 10.70 21.75 -12.59
N LEU A 9 10.76 22.08 -13.88
CA LEU A 9 10.06 21.33 -14.92
C LEU A 9 10.66 19.91 -15.06
N ILE A 10 11.98 19.74 -14.97
CA ILE A 10 12.63 18.43 -15.00
C ILE A 10 12.26 17.61 -13.74
N ILE A 11 12.25 18.22 -12.56
CA ILE A 11 11.80 17.58 -11.32
C ILE A 11 10.31 17.20 -11.43
N LEU A 12 9.46 18.10 -11.91
CA LEU A 12 8.04 17.83 -12.13
C LEU A 12 7.84 16.73 -13.19
N LEU A 13 8.58 16.76 -14.30
CA LEU A 13 8.56 15.75 -15.35
C LEU A 13 9.13 14.41 -14.88
N SER A 14 10.11 14.40 -13.97
CA SER A 14 10.60 13.15 -13.38
C SER A 14 9.55 12.49 -12.48
N PHE A 15 8.69 13.28 -11.81
CA PHE A 15 7.52 12.75 -11.11
C PHE A 15 6.41 12.27 -12.07
N LEU A 16 6.28 12.85 -13.25
CA LEU A 16 5.35 12.40 -14.29
C LEU A 16 5.82 11.12 -15.00
N SER A 17 7.11 10.80 -14.92
CA SER A 17 7.69 9.57 -15.49
C SER A 17 7.46 8.34 -14.61
N PHE A 18 7.03 8.53 -13.36
CA PHE A 18 6.55 7.40 -12.56
C PHE A 18 5.17 6.99 -13.10
N PRO A 19 4.97 5.69 -13.36
CA PRO A 19 3.63 5.22 -13.72
C PRO A 19 2.69 5.69 -12.62
N ALA A 20 1.66 6.44 -13.00
CA ALA A 20 0.65 7.02 -12.11
C ALA A 20 -0.28 5.98 -11.46
N ASN A 21 0.16 4.75 -11.45
CA ASN A 21 -0.47 3.66 -10.74
C ASN A 21 -0.28 3.93 -9.24
N SER A 22 -1.31 4.38 -8.56
CA SER A 22 -1.32 4.37 -7.09
C SER A 22 -1.34 2.90 -6.67
N HIS A 23 -0.17 2.36 -6.43
CA HIS A 23 -0.05 0.94 -6.23
C HIS A 23 -0.21 0.61 -4.77
N GLN A 24 -1.23 -0.17 -4.54
CA GLN A 24 -0.99 -1.30 -3.64
C GLN A 24 0.37 -1.87 -4.01
N ILE A 25 1.26 -1.99 -3.02
CA ILE A 25 2.53 -2.70 -3.14
C ILE A 25 2.22 -4.02 -3.87
N SER A 26 2.95 -4.31 -4.95
CA SER A 26 2.75 -5.56 -5.68
C SER A 26 2.89 -6.74 -4.72
N GLN A 27 1.89 -7.61 -4.68
CA GLN A 27 1.79 -8.68 -3.69
C GLN A 27 1.37 -9.98 -4.32
N SER A 28 1.88 -11.06 -3.76
CA SER A 28 1.44 -12.40 -4.04
C SER A 28 1.43 -13.25 -2.78
N PHE A 29 0.66 -14.32 -2.80
CA PHE A 29 0.43 -15.20 -1.65
C PHE A 29 0.68 -16.65 -2.04
N SER A 30 1.14 -17.47 -1.10
CA SER A 30 1.21 -18.90 -1.28
C SER A 30 0.93 -19.67 0.00
N ASN A 31 0.20 -20.77 -0.13
CA ASN A 31 -0.03 -21.72 0.93
C ASN A 31 0.69 -23.02 0.56
N TRP A 32 1.60 -23.47 1.43
CA TRP A 32 2.44 -24.64 1.24
C TRP A 32 2.01 -25.75 2.20
N THR A 33 1.83 -26.94 1.67
CA THR A 33 1.62 -28.14 2.47
C THR A 33 2.75 -29.13 2.20
N VAL A 34 3.38 -29.60 3.25
CA VAL A 34 4.52 -30.52 3.20
C VAL A 34 4.06 -31.84 3.84
N GLU A 35 3.97 -32.88 3.04
CA GLU A 35 3.58 -34.24 3.46
C GLU A 35 4.67 -35.20 2.99
N GLU A 36 5.49 -35.65 3.93
CA GLU A 36 6.64 -36.51 3.64
C GLU A 36 7.55 -35.94 2.54
N LYS A 37 7.56 -36.55 1.34
CA LYS A 37 8.35 -36.12 0.18
C LYS A 37 7.60 -35.20 -0.76
N ASN A 38 6.30 -35.01 -0.54
CA ASN A 38 5.46 -34.21 -1.42
C ASN A 38 5.28 -32.81 -0.85
N VAL A 39 5.52 -31.81 -1.69
CA VAL A 39 5.30 -30.40 -1.34
C VAL A 39 4.34 -29.81 -2.34
N THR A 40 3.18 -29.35 -1.86
CA THR A 40 2.18 -28.69 -2.69
C THR A 40 2.09 -27.23 -2.31
N ALA A 41 2.12 -26.34 -3.30
CA ALA A 41 1.93 -24.92 -3.14
C ALA A 41 0.70 -24.45 -3.92
N ILE A 42 -0.12 -23.61 -3.32
CA ILE A 42 -1.16 -22.84 -4.00
C ILE A 42 -0.72 -21.38 -3.98
N PHE A 43 -0.27 -20.90 -5.13
CA PHE A 43 0.14 -19.52 -5.33
C PHE A 43 -1.05 -18.68 -5.80
N SER A 44 -1.19 -17.45 -5.32
CA SER A 44 -2.29 -16.54 -5.67
C SER A 44 -1.76 -15.13 -5.95
N ILE A 45 -2.21 -14.53 -7.05
CA ILE A 45 -1.81 -13.18 -7.45
C ILE A 45 -2.91 -12.50 -8.28
N ALA A 46 -3.01 -11.16 -8.18
CA ALA A 46 -3.91 -10.39 -9.02
C ALA A 46 -3.40 -10.30 -10.48
N PRO A 47 -4.27 -10.41 -11.50
CA PRO A 47 -3.91 -10.41 -12.92
C PRO A 47 -3.05 -9.22 -13.35
N ARG A 48 -3.31 -8.04 -12.79
CA ARG A 48 -2.57 -6.80 -13.07
C ARG A 48 -1.06 -6.92 -12.80
N TYR A 49 -0.61 -7.77 -11.87
CA TYR A 49 0.81 -7.93 -11.59
C TYR A 49 1.48 -8.91 -12.56
N ILE A 50 0.71 -9.81 -13.17
CA ILE A 50 1.18 -10.73 -14.19
C ILE A 50 1.50 -9.94 -15.47
N THR A 51 0.71 -8.91 -15.81
CA THR A 51 0.97 -8.07 -16.98
C THR A 51 2.27 -7.25 -16.89
N LEU A 52 2.86 -7.13 -15.69
CA LEU A 52 4.16 -6.47 -15.49
C LEU A 52 5.36 -7.40 -15.78
N LEU A 53 5.11 -8.70 -15.94
CA LEU A 53 6.17 -9.67 -16.21
C LEU A 53 6.71 -9.50 -17.62
N PRO A 54 8.04 -9.61 -17.81
CA PRO A 54 8.62 -9.60 -19.15
C PRO A 54 8.16 -10.82 -19.94
N VAL A 55 7.82 -10.59 -21.20
CA VAL A 55 7.54 -11.66 -22.17
C VAL A 55 8.86 -12.18 -22.70
N LEU A 56 9.36 -13.30 -22.15
CA LEU A 56 10.71 -13.79 -22.42
C LEU A 56 10.80 -14.73 -23.63
N ASP A 57 9.74 -15.46 -23.96
CA ASP A 57 9.79 -16.55 -24.97
C ASP A 57 8.73 -16.40 -26.08
N GLY A 58 8.40 -15.18 -26.44
CA GLY A 58 7.37 -14.94 -27.44
C GLY A 58 6.01 -14.62 -26.83
N TYR A 59 4.97 -14.81 -27.61
CA TYR A 59 3.59 -14.51 -27.21
C TYR A 59 3.04 -15.62 -26.30
N TYR A 60 2.42 -15.26 -25.19
CA TYR A 60 1.64 -16.19 -24.35
C TYR A 60 0.16 -16.08 -24.70
N ASP A 61 -0.53 -17.22 -24.79
CA ASP A 61 -1.96 -17.27 -25.14
C ASP A 61 -2.85 -16.75 -24.01
N SER A 62 -2.36 -16.78 -22.77
CA SER A 62 -3.11 -16.34 -21.59
C SER A 62 -2.19 -15.85 -20.44
N LEU A 63 -2.78 -15.07 -19.50
CA LEU A 63 -2.08 -14.66 -18.26
C LEU A 63 -1.75 -15.88 -17.38
N GLU A 64 -2.59 -16.90 -17.41
CA GLU A 64 -2.40 -18.16 -16.71
C GLU A 64 -1.14 -18.88 -17.18
N GLU A 65 -0.92 -18.95 -18.48
CA GLU A 65 0.27 -19.55 -19.07
C GLU A 65 1.53 -18.74 -18.74
N GLN A 66 1.44 -17.40 -18.85
CA GLN A 66 2.53 -16.51 -18.48
C GLN A 66 2.93 -16.70 -17.01
N LEU A 67 1.95 -16.78 -16.10
CA LEU A 67 2.17 -17.04 -14.68
C LEU A 67 2.83 -18.40 -14.46
N SER A 68 2.31 -19.46 -15.08
CA SER A 68 2.84 -20.82 -14.95
C SER A 68 4.32 -20.89 -15.33
N ASN A 69 4.68 -20.33 -16.49
CA ASN A 69 6.05 -20.30 -16.98
C ASN A 69 6.96 -19.44 -16.08
N HIS A 70 6.44 -18.31 -15.57
CA HIS A 70 7.19 -17.46 -14.65
C HIS A 70 7.49 -18.17 -13.32
N LEU A 71 6.49 -18.82 -12.70
CA LEU A 71 6.65 -19.53 -11.42
C LEU A 71 7.59 -20.72 -11.57
N LYS A 72 7.51 -21.48 -12.68
CA LYS A 72 8.38 -22.62 -12.96
C LYS A 72 9.87 -22.24 -12.99
N ARG A 73 10.20 -21.02 -13.42
CA ARG A 73 11.59 -20.53 -13.47
C ARG A 73 12.08 -19.95 -12.16
N ASN A 74 11.17 -19.34 -11.38
CA ASN A 74 11.50 -18.48 -10.24
C ASN A 74 11.27 -19.10 -8.88
N ILE A 75 10.60 -20.26 -8.79
CA ILE A 75 10.39 -20.98 -7.53
C ILE A 75 11.22 -22.24 -7.53
N LYS A 76 12.05 -22.40 -6.49
CA LYS A 76 12.88 -23.58 -6.27
C LYS A 76 12.73 -24.06 -4.84
N ILE A 77 12.74 -25.34 -4.66
CA ILE A 77 12.66 -26.00 -3.35
C ILE A 77 13.81 -26.96 -3.20
N TYR A 78 14.35 -27.03 -1.99
CA TYR A 78 15.43 -27.93 -1.65
C TYR A 78 15.09 -28.67 -0.34
N SER A 79 15.39 -29.97 -0.30
CA SER A 79 15.35 -30.78 0.92
C SER A 79 16.78 -31.15 1.28
N ASN A 80 17.32 -30.70 2.42
CA ASN A 80 18.73 -30.82 2.80
C ASN A 80 19.68 -30.43 1.65
N ASP A 81 19.44 -29.26 1.03
CA ASP A 81 20.17 -28.72 -0.12
C ASP A 81 20.06 -29.53 -1.44
N ILE A 82 19.29 -30.62 -1.48
CA ILE A 82 19.00 -31.37 -2.71
C ILE A 82 17.71 -30.82 -3.34
N ALA A 83 17.79 -30.43 -4.63
CA ALA A 83 16.67 -29.85 -5.34
C ALA A 83 15.50 -30.83 -5.47
N CYS A 84 14.29 -30.36 -5.17
CA CYS A 84 13.05 -31.09 -5.43
C CYS A 84 12.59 -30.80 -6.87
N ASN A 85 12.03 -31.80 -7.52
CA ASN A 85 11.55 -31.68 -8.90
C ASN A 85 10.04 -31.40 -8.94
N PHE A 86 9.60 -30.71 -10.00
CA PHE A 86 8.17 -30.61 -10.29
C PHE A 86 7.60 -32.00 -10.56
N SER A 87 6.53 -32.38 -9.86
CA SER A 87 5.89 -33.68 -10.05
C SER A 87 4.79 -33.68 -11.11
N SER A 88 4.27 -32.49 -11.46
CA SER A 88 3.26 -32.28 -12.49
C SER A 88 3.39 -30.89 -13.11
N GLU A 89 2.66 -30.65 -14.19
CA GLU A 89 2.49 -29.30 -14.73
C GLU A 89 1.76 -28.40 -13.72
N ILE A 90 2.08 -27.09 -13.78
CA ILE A 90 1.43 -26.09 -12.92
C ILE A 90 0.00 -25.87 -13.43
N LEU A 91 -0.98 -26.18 -12.58
CA LEU A 91 -2.38 -25.97 -12.90
C LEU A 91 -2.80 -24.57 -12.47
N THR A 92 -3.23 -23.75 -13.43
CA THR A 92 -3.66 -22.39 -13.20
C THR A 92 -5.18 -22.25 -13.36
N ARG A 93 -5.79 -21.40 -12.53
CA ARG A 93 -7.23 -21.12 -12.58
C ARG A 93 -7.52 -19.70 -12.11
N GLN A 94 -8.34 -18.97 -12.88
CA GLN A 94 -8.91 -17.73 -12.42
C GLN A 94 -10.01 -17.96 -11.39
N ASN A 95 -9.97 -17.25 -10.28
CA ASN A 95 -10.92 -17.38 -9.18
C ASN A 95 -12.02 -16.29 -9.26
N LYS A 96 -13.10 -16.44 -8.49
CA LYS A 96 -14.23 -15.49 -8.43
C LYS A 96 -13.84 -14.09 -7.89
N ASP A 97 -12.80 -14.02 -7.09
CA ASP A 97 -12.22 -12.80 -6.54
C ASP A 97 -11.28 -12.06 -7.52
N ASN A 98 -11.31 -12.46 -8.80
CA ASN A 98 -10.45 -11.95 -9.86
C ASN A 98 -8.95 -12.21 -9.63
N SER A 99 -8.56 -13.12 -8.73
CA SER A 99 -7.18 -13.60 -8.60
C SER A 99 -6.92 -14.79 -9.51
N ILE A 100 -5.67 -14.96 -9.94
CA ILE A 100 -5.22 -16.20 -10.61
C ILE A 100 -4.49 -17.05 -9.58
N LYS A 101 -4.96 -18.30 -9.42
CA LYS A 101 -4.33 -19.30 -8.56
C LYS A 101 -3.57 -20.29 -9.40
N ALA A 102 -2.34 -20.63 -8.94
CA ALA A 102 -1.50 -21.66 -9.54
C ALA A 102 -1.20 -22.73 -8.49
N MET A 103 -1.53 -23.97 -8.81
CA MET A 103 -1.18 -25.14 -7.99
C MET A 103 0.14 -25.73 -8.53
N ILE A 104 1.11 -25.85 -7.65
CA ILE A 104 2.45 -26.34 -7.94
C ILE A 104 2.73 -27.55 -7.05
N ASN A 105 3.10 -28.66 -7.65
CA ASN A 105 3.44 -29.88 -6.94
C ASN A 105 4.91 -30.21 -7.14
N PHE A 106 5.61 -30.47 -6.02
CA PHE A 106 7.01 -30.89 -6.03
C PHE A 106 7.15 -32.24 -5.36
N GLN A 107 8.13 -32.99 -5.81
CA GLN A 107 8.57 -34.21 -5.18
C GLN A 107 10.04 -34.10 -4.80
N CYS A 108 10.32 -34.26 -3.51
CA CYS A 108 11.67 -34.24 -2.97
C CYS A 108 12.26 -35.66 -2.95
N PRO A 109 13.58 -35.79 -3.20
CA PRO A 109 14.21 -37.12 -3.30
C PRO A 109 14.28 -37.84 -1.95
N GLU A 110 14.39 -37.11 -0.84
CA GLU A 110 14.53 -37.65 0.50
C GLU A 110 13.65 -36.90 1.51
N ASN A 111 13.31 -37.57 2.63
CA ASN A 111 12.76 -36.93 3.79
C ASN A 111 13.87 -36.18 4.51
N GLY A 112 14.07 -34.89 4.16
CA GLY A 112 15.08 -34.05 4.77
C GLY A 112 14.66 -33.55 6.16
N ASN A 113 15.63 -33.01 6.88
CA ASN A 113 15.38 -32.31 8.15
C ASN A 113 15.05 -30.83 7.93
N ILE A 114 15.50 -30.27 6.81
CA ILE A 114 15.37 -28.84 6.45
C ILE A 114 14.75 -28.75 5.05
N LEU A 115 13.69 -27.98 4.91
CA LEU A 115 13.12 -27.55 3.64
C LEU A 115 13.51 -26.12 3.40
N SER A 116 14.19 -25.85 2.29
CA SER A 116 14.50 -24.48 1.85
C SER A 116 13.58 -24.11 0.67
N ILE A 117 12.90 -22.97 0.76
CA ILE A 117 12.09 -22.40 -0.32
C ILE A 117 12.81 -21.14 -0.82
N GLU A 118 13.12 -21.11 -2.10
CA GLU A 118 13.65 -19.96 -2.81
C GLU A 118 12.56 -19.44 -3.75
N ASN A 119 12.17 -18.18 -3.54
CA ASN A 119 11.20 -17.48 -4.37
C ASN A 119 11.84 -16.22 -4.95
N ASN A 120 12.02 -16.21 -6.28
CA ASN A 120 12.51 -15.08 -7.05
C ASN A 120 11.40 -14.43 -7.89
N SER A 121 10.15 -14.88 -7.73
CA SER A 121 9.05 -14.42 -8.57
C SER A 121 8.68 -12.97 -8.29
N PHE A 122 8.44 -12.19 -9.33
CA PHE A 122 7.96 -10.79 -9.35
C PHE A 122 8.93 -9.72 -8.81
N PHE A 123 10.03 -10.04 -8.14
CA PHE A 123 10.95 -9.02 -7.59
C PHE A 123 11.66 -8.21 -8.66
N ASP A 124 11.91 -8.79 -9.84
CA ASP A 124 12.52 -8.08 -10.98
C ASP A 124 11.49 -7.21 -11.72
N ALA A 125 10.21 -7.58 -11.69
CA ALA A 125 9.11 -6.80 -12.28
C ALA A 125 8.65 -5.64 -11.39
N SER A 126 8.80 -5.79 -10.06
CA SER A 126 8.44 -4.78 -9.08
C SER A 126 9.39 -4.86 -7.88
N ALA A 127 10.26 -3.87 -7.73
CA ALA A 127 11.25 -3.83 -6.64
C ALA A 127 10.62 -3.82 -5.24
N GLY A 128 9.39 -3.32 -5.13
CA GLY A 128 8.60 -3.32 -3.90
C GLY A 128 7.67 -4.54 -3.74
N HIS A 129 7.83 -5.59 -4.57
CA HIS A 129 7.01 -6.78 -4.44
C HIS A 129 7.24 -7.49 -3.12
N ILE A 130 6.14 -7.88 -2.46
CA ILE A 130 6.16 -8.67 -1.24
C ILE A 130 5.40 -9.97 -1.50
N HIS A 131 6.05 -11.09 -1.25
CA HIS A 131 5.41 -12.39 -1.32
C HIS A 131 5.23 -12.97 0.07
N PHE A 132 4.01 -13.31 0.39
CA PHE A 132 3.59 -13.88 1.67
C PHE A 132 3.37 -15.37 1.53
N ALA A 133 3.99 -16.16 2.40
CA ALA A 133 3.86 -17.59 2.37
C ALA A 133 3.43 -18.14 3.73
N ARG A 134 2.50 -19.10 3.69
CA ARG A 134 2.11 -19.92 4.82
C ARG A 134 2.52 -21.36 4.55
N ILE A 135 3.15 -21.99 5.52
CA ILE A 135 3.68 -23.34 5.37
C ILE A 135 3.12 -24.21 6.48
N LYS A 136 2.55 -25.33 6.10
CA LYS A 136 2.06 -26.37 6.99
C LYS A 136 2.89 -27.63 6.80
N ILE A 137 3.58 -28.05 7.84
CA ILE A 137 4.42 -29.25 7.84
C ILE A 137 3.67 -30.34 8.58
N ASN A 138 3.29 -31.39 7.87
CA ASN A 138 2.49 -32.51 8.38
C ASN A 138 1.20 -31.99 9.07
N SER A 139 0.97 -32.41 10.32
CA SER A 139 -0.20 -32.00 11.13
C SER A 139 0.02 -30.77 11.98
N ASN A 140 1.17 -30.07 11.82
CA ASN A 140 1.52 -28.89 12.62
C ASN A 140 0.66 -27.69 12.26
N ASP A 141 0.75 -26.63 13.07
CA ASP A 141 0.16 -25.34 12.76
C ASP A 141 0.85 -24.69 11.55
N TRP A 142 0.17 -23.72 10.94
CA TRP A 142 0.73 -22.93 9.86
C TRP A 142 1.86 -22.03 10.37
N GLU A 143 3.00 -22.09 9.72
CA GLU A 143 4.10 -21.13 9.87
C GLU A 143 4.02 -20.08 8.77
N GLU A 144 4.20 -18.81 9.10
CA GLU A 144 4.11 -17.71 8.15
C GLU A 144 5.49 -17.11 7.92
N THR A 145 5.77 -16.75 6.68
CA THR A 145 7.02 -16.09 6.29
C THR A 145 6.78 -15.10 5.15
N ILE A 146 7.72 -14.16 5.01
CA ILE A 146 7.69 -13.12 4.00
C ILE A 146 8.95 -13.25 3.14
N PHE A 147 8.76 -13.16 1.81
CA PHE A 147 9.83 -13.02 0.85
C PHE A 147 9.82 -11.61 0.27
N THR A 148 10.98 -11.01 0.15
CA THR A 148 11.20 -9.68 -0.41
C THR A 148 12.37 -9.74 -1.40
N SER A 149 12.63 -8.67 -2.13
CA SER A 149 13.79 -8.58 -3.04
C SER A 149 15.14 -8.83 -2.32
N THR A 150 15.19 -8.58 -1.00
CA THR A 150 16.40 -8.80 -0.16
C THR A 150 16.39 -10.13 0.59
N ARG A 151 15.23 -10.77 0.73
CA ARG A 151 15.05 -12.05 1.45
C ARG A 151 14.31 -13.03 0.55
N LYS A 152 15.03 -13.65 -0.38
CA LYS A 152 14.49 -14.54 -1.41
C LYS A 152 14.47 -16.01 -1.01
N LYS A 153 15.18 -16.40 0.07
CA LYS A 153 15.27 -17.79 0.57
C LYS A 153 14.88 -17.85 2.06
N ASN A 154 14.07 -18.84 2.41
CA ASN A 154 13.72 -19.16 3.79
C ASN A 154 13.85 -20.66 4.03
N GLU A 155 14.26 -21.04 5.25
CA GLU A 155 14.49 -22.42 5.66
C GLU A 155 13.52 -22.82 6.79
N PHE A 156 12.97 -24.03 6.67
CA PHE A 156 11.99 -24.58 7.59
C PHE A 156 12.47 -25.94 8.09
N SER A 157 12.41 -26.16 9.41
CA SER A 157 12.73 -27.45 9.99
C SER A 157 11.55 -28.40 9.83
N LEU A 158 11.79 -29.55 9.22
CA LEU A 158 10.80 -30.64 9.09
C LEU A 158 10.71 -31.50 10.35
N ILE A 159 11.62 -31.33 11.30
CA ILE A 159 11.64 -32.00 12.59
C ILE A 159 10.74 -31.22 13.56
N SER A 160 9.68 -31.85 14.04
CA SER A 160 8.70 -31.26 14.96
C SER A 160 9.36 -30.51 16.13
N GLY A 161 9.04 -29.22 16.31
CA GLY A 161 9.17 -28.50 17.57
C GLY A 161 10.20 -27.35 17.64
N LYS A 162 10.87 -26.92 16.55
CA LYS A 162 11.98 -25.94 16.71
C LYS A 162 11.90 -24.62 15.93
N ASN A 163 10.90 -24.38 15.10
CA ASN A 163 10.86 -23.16 14.26
C ASN A 163 9.71 -22.19 14.56
N GLN A 164 9.33 -22.03 15.81
CA GLN A 164 8.52 -20.85 16.13
C GLN A 164 9.44 -19.63 16.17
N GLN A 165 9.38 -18.76 15.14
CA GLN A 165 9.97 -17.41 15.26
C GLN A 165 9.59 -16.82 16.61
N SER A 166 10.53 -16.21 17.30
CA SER A 166 10.23 -15.54 18.57
C SER A 166 9.27 -14.37 18.31
N SER A 167 8.44 -14.00 19.28
CA SER A 167 7.55 -12.81 19.16
C SER A 167 8.36 -11.53 18.87
N PHE A 168 9.63 -11.49 19.27
CA PHE A 168 10.53 -10.38 19.01
C PHE A 168 11.00 -10.35 17.55
N GLU A 169 11.33 -11.48 16.93
CA GLU A 169 11.69 -11.55 15.52
C GLU A 169 10.52 -11.13 14.64
N VAL A 170 9.30 -11.62 14.92
CA VAL A 170 8.08 -11.19 14.24
C VAL A 170 7.87 -9.69 14.40
N PHE A 171 8.05 -9.14 15.59
CA PHE A 171 7.94 -7.71 15.85
C PHE A 171 8.90 -6.89 14.95
N ILE A 172 10.18 -7.29 14.85
CA ILE A 172 11.17 -6.61 14.00
C ILE A 172 10.84 -6.73 12.52
N ASP A 173 10.40 -7.90 12.05
CA ASP A 173 10.01 -8.09 10.65
C ASP A 173 8.81 -7.20 10.28
N TYR A 174 7.84 -7.06 11.17
CA TYR A 174 6.70 -6.18 10.96
C TYR A 174 7.04 -4.69 11.07
N ILE A 175 8.05 -4.28 11.87
CA ILE A 175 8.57 -2.90 11.82
C ILE A 175 9.13 -2.60 10.43
N LYS A 176 9.95 -3.49 9.87
CA LYS A 176 10.49 -3.31 8.51
C LYS A 176 9.37 -3.22 7.49
N LEU A 177 8.38 -4.10 7.58
CA LEU A 177 7.23 -4.10 6.68
C LEU A 177 6.43 -2.80 6.73
N GLY A 178 6.15 -2.28 7.93
CA GLY A 178 5.45 -0.99 8.10
C GLY A 178 6.28 0.20 7.61
N PHE A 179 7.60 0.17 7.80
CA PHE A 179 8.51 1.19 7.30
C PHE A 179 8.56 1.19 5.77
N GLU A 180 8.72 0.04 5.14
CA GLU A 180 8.69 -0.13 3.68
C GLU A 180 7.32 0.24 3.09
N HIS A 181 6.22 -0.08 3.78
CA HIS A 181 4.87 0.28 3.39
C HIS A 181 4.70 1.79 3.17
N ILE A 182 5.24 2.61 4.07
CA ILE A 182 5.20 4.08 3.93
C ILE A 182 6.10 4.58 2.81
N LEU A 183 7.33 4.06 2.70
CA LEU A 183 8.28 4.53 1.69
C LEU A 183 7.87 4.16 0.27
N LEU A 184 7.17 3.06 0.10
CA LEU A 184 6.71 2.56 -1.20
C LEU A 184 5.24 2.92 -1.50
N GLY A 185 4.47 3.36 -0.49
CA GLY A 185 3.08 3.80 -0.61
C GLY A 185 2.98 5.23 -1.14
N PHE A 186 2.85 5.41 -2.46
CA PHE A 186 2.78 6.76 -3.08
C PHE A 186 1.60 7.58 -2.56
N ASP A 187 0.49 6.95 -2.22
CA ASP A 187 -0.67 7.58 -1.60
C ASP A 187 -0.37 8.13 -0.20
N HIS A 188 0.36 7.37 0.63
CA HIS A 188 0.84 7.83 1.93
C HIS A 188 1.84 8.98 1.79
N LEU A 189 2.78 8.87 0.85
CA LEU A 189 3.74 9.94 0.57
C LEU A 189 3.03 11.20 0.07
N ALA A 190 2.08 11.08 -0.86
CA ALA A 190 1.29 12.20 -1.34
C ALA A 190 0.48 12.84 -0.21
N PHE A 191 -0.17 12.04 0.65
CA PHE A 191 -0.90 12.54 1.81
C PHE A 191 0.02 13.28 2.80
N LEU A 192 1.20 12.73 3.13
CA LEU A 192 2.19 13.41 3.97
C LEU A 192 2.63 14.75 3.36
N MET A 193 2.82 14.81 2.04
CA MET A 193 3.15 16.07 1.36
C MET A 193 2.02 17.09 1.50
N THR A 194 0.74 16.67 1.42
CA THR A 194 -0.38 17.62 1.65
C THR A 194 -0.37 18.17 3.06
N LEU A 195 -0.06 17.36 4.08
CA LEU A 195 0.05 17.81 5.47
C LEU A 195 1.18 18.82 5.67
N LEU A 196 2.31 18.63 5.01
CA LEU A 196 3.45 19.56 5.04
C LEU A 196 3.13 20.91 4.36
N LEU A 197 2.24 20.92 3.38
CA LEU A 197 1.74 22.18 2.80
C LEU A 197 0.89 22.98 3.79
N ILE A 198 0.17 22.32 4.71
CA ILE A 198 -0.66 23.01 5.70
C ILE A 198 0.17 23.58 6.84
N SER A 199 1.17 22.84 7.33
CA SER A 199 2.00 23.29 8.45
C SER A 199 3.43 22.75 8.35
N LEU A 200 4.40 23.64 8.61
CA LEU A 200 5.82 23.29 8.73
C LEU A 200 6.30 23.30 10.19
N ASN A 201 5.39 23.48 11.16
CA ASN A 201 5.74 23.43 12.57
C ASN A 201 5.96 21.97 12.98
N LEU A 202 7.21 21.60 13.30
CA LEU A 202 7.60 20.23 13.63
C LEU A 202 6.71 19.57 14.70
N ARG A 203 6.38 20.30 15.79
CA ARG A 203 5.54 19.77 16.85
C ARG A 203 4.12 19.46 16.35
N LYS A 204 3.54 20.37 15.55
CA LYS A 204 2.20 20.19 14.98
C LYS A 204 2.19 19.03 13.98
N VAL A 205 3.19 18.98 13.08
CA VAL A 205 3.32 17.90 12.09
C VAL A 205 3.48 16.55 12.78
N PHE A 206 4.31 16.47 13.82
CA PHE A 206 4.46 15.23 14.60
C PHE A 206 3.12 14.77 15.20
N LEU A 207 2.40 15.64 15.90
CA LEU A 207 1.10 15.30 16.47
C LEU A 207 0.06 14.90 15.40
N THR A 208 0.13 15.52 14.23
CA THR A 208 -0.75 15.24 13.09
C THR A 208 -0.45 13.86 12.49
N VAL A 209 0.83 13.53 12.34
CA VAL A 209 1.30 12.22 11.88
C VAL A 209 0.92 11.12 12.88
N THR A 210 1.17 11.33 14.17
CA THR A 210 0.79 10.38 15.22
C THR A 210 -0.74 10.18 15.27
N GLY A 211 -1.54 11.25 15.10
CA GLY A 211 -2.99 11.15 14.99
C GLY A 211 -3.42 10.24 13.82
N PHE A 212 -2.78 10.41 12.67
CA PHE A 212 -2.99 9.53 11.52
C PHE A 212 -2.63 8.07 11.84
N THR A 213 -1.45 7.81 12.41
CA THR A 213 -1.00 6.45 12.75
C THR A 213 -1.95 5.76 13.75
N ILE A 214 -2.49 6.51 14.74
CA ILE A 214 -3.48 5.95 15.66
C ILE A 214 -4.74 5.52 14.91
N GLY A 215 -5.30 6.38 14.06
CA GLY A 215 -6.47 6.03 13.24
C GLY A 215 -6.22 4.83 12.34
N HIS A 216 -5.07 4.83 11.65
CA HIS A 216 -4.60 3.73 10.81
C HIS A 216 -4.51 2.41 11.60
N SER A 217 -3.92 2.45 12.79
CA SER A 217 -3.77 1.29 13.67
C SER A 217 -5.11 0.68 14.09
N ILE A 218 -6.09 1.53 14.40
CA ILE A 218 -7.43 1.08 14.81
C ILE A 218 -8.09 0.29 13.68
N THR A 219 -8.17 0.85 12.48
CA THR A 219 -8.85 0.20 11.35
C THR A 219 -8.08 -0.99 10.81
N LEU A 220 -6.75 -0.93 10.82
CA LEU A 220 -5.92 -2.08 10.48
C LEU A 220 -6.18 -3.24 11.45
N ALA A 221 -6.27 -2.98 12.77
CA ALA A 221 -6.59 -4.00 13.76
C ALA A 221 -8.01 -4.58 13.57
N LEU A 222 -9.02 -3.71 13.31
CA LEU A 222 -10.40 -4.15 13.07
C LEU A 222 -10.50 -5.06 11.84
N ALA A 223 -9.77 -4.74 10.78
CA ALA A 223 -9.71 -5.56 9.59
C ALA A 223 -8.93 -6.85 9.81
N ALA A 224 -7.77 -6.78 10.42
CA ALA A 224 -6.91 -7.94 10.69
C ALA A 224 -7.57 -8.98 11.62
N LEU A 225 -8.47 -8.53 12.49
CA LEU A 225 -9.29 -9.38 13.35
C LEU A 225 -10.60 -9.83 12.67
N GLU A 226 -10.76 -9.55 11.38
CA GLU A 226 -11.93 -9.88 10.56
C GLU A 226 -13.27 -9.29 11.07
N LEU A 227 -13.20 -8.26 11.94
CA LEU A 227 -14.39 -7.60 12.49
C LEU A 227 -15.08 -6.71 11.45
N ILE A 228 -14.32 -6.14 10.52
CA ILE A 228 -14.82 -5.29 9.43
C ILE A 228 -14.08 -5.65 8.14
N GLN A 229 -14.83 -5.94 7.09
CA GLN A 229 -14.30 -6.23 5.75
C GLN A 229 -14.77 -5.14 4.76
N PRO A 230 -14.03 -4.06 4.58
CA PRO A 230 -14.42 -2.98 3.68
C PRO A 230 -14.19 -3.38 2.22
N SER A 231 -14.94 -2.73 1.32
CA SER A 231 -14.65 -2.81 -0.11
C SER A 231 -13.33 -2.11 -0.43
N THR A 232 -12.35 -2.87 -0.93
CA THR A 232 -11.02 -2.35 -1.28
C THR A 232 -11.10 -1.18 -2.25
N VAL A 233 -11.93 -1.29 -3.29
CA VAL A 233 -12.12 -0.24 -4.31
C VAL A 233 -12.67 1.05 -3.69
N ALA A 234 -13.66 0.94 -2.79
CA ALA A 234 -14.23 2.10 -2.12
C ALA A 234 -13.19 2.79 -1.22
N ILE A 235 -12.39 2.02 -0.48
CA ILE A 235 -11.34 2.57 0.38
C ILE A 235 -10.25 3.26 -0.45
N GLU A 236 -9.80 2.65 -1.54
CA GLU A 236 -8.81 3.26 -2.43
C GLU A 236 -9.31 4.58 -3.04
N ALA A 237 -10.60 4.64 -3.43
CA ALA A 237 -11.21 5.88 -3.88
C ALA A 237 -11.23 6.94 -2.75
N LEU A 238 -11.60 6.56 -1.52
CA LEU A 238 -11.59 7.45 -0.37
C LEU A 238 -10.19 7.98 -0.06
N ILE A 239 -9.14 7.17 -0.17
CA ILE A 239 -7.74 7.59 -0.01
C ILE A 239 -7.40 8.69 -1.02
N GLY A 240 -7.69 8.50 -2.32
CA GLY A 240 -7.49 9.52 -3.34
C GLY A 240 -8.27 10.81 -3.03
N PHE A 241 -9.51 10.67 -2.55
CA PHE A 241 -10.34 11.81 -2.15
C PHE A 241 -9.76 12.59 -0.96
N THR A 242 -9.19 11.92 0.05
CA THR A 242 -8.57 12.62 1.19
C THR A 242 -7.38 13.47 0.78
N ILE A 243 -6.57 12.97 -0.16
CA ILE A 243 -5.43 13.73 -0.73
C ILE A 243 -5.95 14.97 -1.47
N LEU A 244 -6.96 14.80 -2.35
CA LEU A 244 -7.59 15.90 -3.06
C LEU A 244 -8.12 16.97 -2.08
N LEU A 245 -8.84 16.56 -1.05
CA LEU A 245 -9.49 17.45 -0.09
C LEU A 245 -8.46 18.27 0.70
N VAL A 246 -7.43 17.62 1.24
CA VAL A 246 -6.40 18.27 2.05
C VAL A 246 -5.49 19.17 1.19
N ALA A 247 -5.15 18.75 -0.02
CA ALA A 247 -4.37 19.58 -0.96
C ALA A 247 -5.16 20.82 -1.40
N SER A 248 -6.48 20.68 -1.60
CA SER A 248 -7.35 21.81 -1.94
C SER A 248 -7.47 22.80 -0.77
N GLN A 249 -7.55 22.31 0.48
CA GLN A 249 -7.49 23.17 1.66
C GLN A 249 -6.18 23.97 1.71
N ALA A 250 -5.04 23.33 1.45
CA ALA A 250 -3.74 23.99 1.47
C ALA A 250 -3.69 25.20 0.54
N LEU A 251 -4.25 25.13 -0.67
CA LEU A 251 -4.31 26.24 -1.62
C LEU A 251 -5.18 27.41 -1.14
N LEU A 252 -6.16 27.16 -0.30
CA LEU A 252 -7.18 28.15 0.09
C LEU A 252 -6.95 28.74 1.48
N LEU A 253 -5.89 28.33 2.18
CA LEU A 253 -5.56 28.86 3.52
C LEU A 253 -5.24 30.35 3.52
N GLU A 254 -4.83 30.94 2.40
CA GLU A 254 -4.57 32.39 2.29
C GLU A 254 -5.85 33.22 2.30
N ASP A 255 -7.00 32.65 1.87
CA ASP A 255 -8.29 33.35 1.77
C ASP A 255 -9.36 32.70 2.66
N GLN A 256 -9.15 32.76 3.98
CA GLN A 256 -9.93 32.10 5.05
C GLN A 256 -11.43 32.41 5.06
N LYS A 257 -11.94 33.30 4.21
CA LYS A 257 -13.34 33.74 4.18
C LYS A 257 -14.09 33.35 2.92
N ASN A 258 -13.45 32.59 2.02
CA ASN A 258 -14.05 32.34 0.72
C ASN A 258 -14.80 31.00 0.70
N PRO A 259 -16.17 31.02 0.66
CA PRO A 259 -16.97 29.78 0.59
C PRO A 259 -16.79 29.02 -0.75
N ILE A 260 -15.84 29.43 -1.59
CA ILE A 260 -15.54 28.81 -2.88
C ILE A 260 -15.09 27.37 -2.67
N PHE A 261 -14.30 27.08 -1.61
CA PHE A 261 -13.82 25.73 -1.32
C PHE A 261 -14.98 24.75 -1.12
N LEU A 262 -15.88 25.04 -0.19
CA LEU A 262 -17.05 24.20 0.07
C LEU A 262 -17.92 24.05 -1.17
N LYS A 263 -18.21 25.16 -1.85
CA LYS A 263 -19.08 25.15 -3.04
C LYS A 263 -18.46 24.34 -4.18
N SER A 264 -17.16 24.51 -4.46
CA SER A 264 -16.48 23.79 -5.54
C SER A 264 -16.35 22.30 -5.23
N SER A 265 -15.99 21.92 -4.00
CA SER A 265 -15.89 20.54 -3.56
C SER A 265 -17.24 19.82 -3.61
N LEU A 266 -18.31 20.47 -3.15
CA LEU A 266 -19.67 19.92 -3.21
C LEU A 266 -20.16 19.81 -4.66
N CYS A 267 -19.95 20.83 -5.48
CA CYS A 267 -20.31 20.80 -6.90
C CYS A 267 -19.60 19.64 -7.62
N PHE A 268 -18.30 19.47 -7.38
CA PHE A 268 -17.51 18.36 -7.92
C PHE A 268 -18.08 17.00 -7.49
N LEU A 269 -18.36 16.80 -6.19
CA LEU A 269 -18.90 15.53 -5.69
C LEU A 269 -20.31 15.24 -6.22
N ILE A 270 -21.16 16.25 -6.32
CA ILE A 270 -22.54 16.09 -6.85
C ILE A 270 -22.48 15.71 -8.31
N ILE A 271 -21.68 16.42 -9.12
CA ILE A 271 -21.54 16.14 -10.56
C ILE A 271 -20.99 14.72 -10.76
N LEU A 272 -19.92 14.37 -10.05
CA LEU A 272 -19.28 13.06 -10.19
C LEU A 272 -20.18 11.93 -9.67
N GLY A 273 -20.92 12.18 -8.58
CA GLY A 273 -21.88 11.23 -8.03
C GLY A 273 -23.05 10.98 -8.99
N LEU A 274 -23.61 12.01 -9.59
CA LEU A 274 -24.66 11.90 -10.62
C LEU A 274 -24.13 11.15 -11.84
N PHE A 275 -22.92 11.47 -12.30
CA PHE A 275 -22.27 10.78 -13.40
C PHE A 275 -22.06 9.28 -13.08
N SER A 276 -21.59 8.97 -11.87
CA SER A 276 -21.43 7.59 -11.38
C SER A 276 -22.77 6.81 -11.37
N LEU A 277 -23.87 7.46 -10.98
CA LEU A 277 -25.20 6.84 -10.98
C LEU A 277 -25.72 6.55 -12.38
N ILE A 278 -25.40 7.42 -13.36
CA ILE A 278 -25.89 7.30 -14.74
C ILE A 278 -25.04 6.29 -15.53
N PHE A 279 -23.71 6.34 -15.39
CA PHE A 279 -22.78 5.57 -16.21
C PHE A 279 -22.21 4.33 -15.52
N GLY A 280 -22.66 4.01 -14.29
CA GLY A 280 -22.30 2.77 -13.63
C GLY A 280 -20.94 2.82 -12.90
N GLY A 281 -20.80 3.69 -11.91
CA GLY A 281 -19.63 3.67 -11.02
C GLY A 281 -19.73 2.54 -9.98
N ILE A 282 -18.58 2.09 -9.46
CA ILE A 282 -18.48 0.99 -8.46
C ILE A 282 -18.90 1.46 -7.07
N VAL A 283 -18.78 2.76 -6.79
CA VAL A 283 -19.06 3.36 -5.50
C VAL A 283 -20.55 3.45 -5.22
N SER A 284 -20.98 2.93 -4.09
CA SER A 284 -22.41 2.89 -3.73
C SER A 284 -23.01 4.29 -3.53
N PRO A 285 -24.33 4.50 -3.77
CA PRO A 285 -24.99 5.77 -3.47
C PRO A 285 -24.86 6.22 -2.02
N LEU A 286 -24.81 5.26 -1.07
CA LEU A 286 -24.62 5.55 0.35
C LEU A 286 -23.22 6.12 0.63
N THR A 287 -22.20 5.64 -0.08
CA THR A 287 -20.83 6.17 0.01
C THR A 287 -20.76 7.61 -0.50
N TRP A 288 -21.47 7.94 -1.61
CA TRP A 288 -21.57 9.31 -2.12
C TRP A 288 -22.21 10.24 -1.10
N LEU A 289 -23.30 9.81 -0.46
CA LEU A 289 -23.95 10.58 0.61
C LEU A 289 -22.98 10.81 1.78
N GLY A 290 -22.24 9.77 2.20
CA GLY A 290 -21.22 9.87 3.22
C GLY A 290 -20.12 10.86 2.87
N LEU A 291 -19.61 10.86 1.63
CA LEU A 291 -18.62 11.81 1.13
C LEU A 291 -19.11 13.26 1.18
N ILE A 292 -20.36 13.49 0.79
CA ILE A 292 -20.98 14.83 0.86
C ILE A 292 -21.07 15.31 2.29
N ILE A 293 -21.61 14.49 3.20
CA ILE A 293 -21.72 14.83 4.64
C ILE A 293 -20.33 15.08 5.22
N PHE A 294 -19.36 14.22 4.93
CA PHE A 294 -17.99 14.38 5.38
C PHE A 294 -17.38 15.70 4.90
N THR A 295 -17.54 16.02 3.60
CA THR A 295 -17.01 17.26 3.02
C THR A 295 -17.63 18.51 3.62
N VAL A 296 -18.94 18.50 3.85
CA VAL A 296 -19.65 19.60 4.54
C VAL A 296 -19.11 19.78 5.96
N SER A 297 -19.00 18.68 6.71
CA SER A 297 -18.51 18.71 8.10
C SER A 297 -17.05 19.19 8.16
N TYR A 298 -16.22 18.68 7.25
CA TYR A 298 -14.81 19.07 7.14
C TYR A 298 -14.65 20.55 6.82
N ALA A 299 -15.34 21.04 5.77
CA ALA A 299 -15.29 22.44 5.38
C ALA A 299 -15.80 23.37 6.48
N TYR A 300 -16.89 23.00 7.16
CA TYR A 300 -17.40 23.74 8.31
C TYR A 300 -16.35 23.87 9.43
N LEU A 301 -15.64 22.78 9.75
CA LEU A 301 -14.57 22.79 10.74
C LEU A 301 -13.40 23.68 10.32
N VAL A 302 -13.01 23.66 9.05
CA VAL A 302 -11.91 24.48 8.51
C VAL A 302 -12.29 25.96 8.46
N GLU A 303 -13.52 26.31 8.05
CA GLU A 303 -13.96 27.70 7.88
C GLU A 303 -14.30 28.41 9.21
N THR A 304 -14.79 27.67 10.22
CA THR A 304 -15.29 28.28 11.47
C THR A 304 -14.21 28.51 12.53
N LYS A 305 -13.06 27.87 12.43
CA LYS A 305 -12.03 27.89 13.48
C LYS A 305 -10.84 28.74 13.07
N LYS A 306 -10.57 29.83 13.83
CA LYS A 306 -9.39 30.67 13.65
C LYS A 306 -8.05 29.94 13.81
N ASP A 307 -8.06 28.79 14.50
CA ASP A 307 -6.90 27.91 14.72
C ASP A 307 -7.11 26.55 14.02
N ALA A 308 -7.45 26.56 12.72
CA ALA A 308 -7.63 25.33 11.94
C ALA A 308 -6.44 24.35 12.04
N GLU A 309 -5.23 24.86 12.24
CA GLU A 309 -4.03 24.06 12.52
C GLU A 309 -4.10 23.25 13.84
N SER A 310 -4.91 23.68 14.82
CA SER A 310 -5.00 23.00 16.13
C SER A 310 -5.83 21.73 16.09
N TYR A 311 -6.68 21.56 15.06
CA TYR A 311 -7.53 20.37 14.88
C TYR A 311 -6.92 19.33 13.96
N ASN A 312 -5.77 19.60 13.34
CA ASN A 312 -5.12 18.70 12.40
C ASN A 312 -4.94 17.27 12.97
N PRO A 313 -4.53 17.03 14.23
CA PRO A 313 -4.40 15.67 14.77
C PRO A 313 -5.70 14.88 14.81
N ALA A 314 -6.83 15.53 15.17
CA ALA A 314 -8.13 14.86 15.20
C ALA A 314 -8.67 14.56 13.79
N LEU A 315 -8.48 15.50 12.85
CA LEU A 315 -8.85 15.30 11.45
C LEU A 315 -8.00 14.22 10.81
N THR A 316 -6.68 14.20 11.06
CA THR A 316 -5.79 13.18 10.52
C THR A 316 -6.03 11.80 11.12
N LEU A 317 -6.52 11.71 12.35
CA LEU A 317 -7.02 10.46 12.91
C LEU A 317 -8.14 9.89 12.04
N VAL A 318 -9.12 10.71 11.61
CA VAL A 318 -10.20 10.27 10.73
C VAL A 318 -9.66 9.85 9.36
N PHE A 319 -8.68 10.57 8.80
CA PHE A 319 -8.02 10.15 7.56
C PHE A 319 -7.23 8.84 7.75
N GLY A 320 -6.56 8.67 8.89
CA GLY A 320 -5.89 7.44 9.26
C GLY A 320 -6.84 6.25 9.31
N LEU A 321 -8.07 6.43 9.85
CA LEU A 321 -9.10 5.38 9.83
C LEU A 321 -9.42 4.91 8.40
N ILE A 322 -9.44 5.80 7.43
CA ILE A 322 -9.65 5.45 6.02
C ILE A 322 -8.44 4.69 5.47
N HIS A 323 -7.24 5.25 5.64
CA HIS A 323 -6.01 4.69 5.09
C HIS A 323 -5.65 3.32 5.68
N GLY A 324 -5.95 3.06 6.96
CA GLY A 324 -5.68 1.78 7.60
C GLY A 324 -6.47 0.62 6.99
N PHE A 325 -7.66 0.88 6.46
CA PHE A 325 -8.39 -0.11 5.67
C PHE A 325 -7.76 -0.39 4.30
N GLY A 326 -6.93 0.50 3.76
CA GLY A 326 -6.24 0.29 2.48
C GLY A 326 -5.26 -0.88 2.49
N PHE A 327 -4.66 -1.19 3.65
CA PHE A 327 -3.77 -2.34 3.83
C PHE A 327 -4.48 -3.59 4.40
N ALA A 328 -5.77 -3.46 4.70
CA ALA A 328 -6.55 -4.51 5.34
C ALA A 328 -6.66 -5.79 4.51
N SER A 329 -6.89 -5.65 3.19
CA SER A 329 -6.99 -6.81 2.27
C SER A 329 -5.71 -7.64 2.28
N VAL A 330 -4.57 -6.98 2.35
CA VAL A 330 -3.25 -7.64 2.44
C VAL A 330 -3.13 -8.45 3.71
N LEU A 331 -3.50 -7.84 4.83
CA LEU A 331 -3.39 -8.49 6.14
C LEU A 331 -4.41 -9.63 6.31
N LEU A 332 -5.59 -9.53 5.66
CA LEU A 332 -6.59 -10.60 5.64
C LEU A 332 -6.13 -11.80 4.82
N GLU A 333 -5.50 -11.57 3.65
CA GLU A 333 -4.95 -12.65 2.84
C GLU A 333 -3.73 -13.32 3.49
N LEU A 334 -2.94 -12.54 4.25
CA LEU A 334 -1.82 -13.04 5.05
C LEU A 334 -2.29 -13.92 6.20
N GLY A 335 -3.37 -13.51 6.89
CA GLY A 335 -3.63 -13.88 8.25
C GLY A 335 -2.52 -13.44 9.20
N LEU A 336 -2.87 -13.03 10.38
CA LEU A 336 -1.88 -12.74 11.41
C LEU A 336 -1.30 -14.03 11.99
N PRO A 337 0.01 -14.07 12.30
CA PRO A 337 0.62 -15.23 12.94
C PRO A 337 -0.14 -15.60 14.22
N LYS A 338 -0.60 -16.87 14.31
CA LYS A 338 -1.38 -17.33 15.45
C LYS A 338 -0.64 -17.06 16.77
N GLY A 339 -1.30 -16.36 17.68
CA GLY A 339 -0.73 -15.97 18.98
C GLY A 339 0.26 -14.80 18.95
N LYS A 340 0.56 -14.19 17.79
CA LYS A 340 1.50 -13.08 17.64
C LYS A 340 0.88 -11.83 17.01
N ALA A 341 -0.42 -11.81 16.85
CA ALA A 341 -1.18 -10.69 16.25
C ALA A 341 -0.82 -9.33 16.86
N VAL A 342 -0.69 -9.26 18.19
CA VAL A 342 -0.33 -8.02 18.89
C VAL A 342 1.07 -7.55 18.50
N SER A 343 2.06 -8.46 18.49
CA SER A 343 3.44 -8.13 18.10
C SER A 343 3.52 -7.67 16.65
N SER A 344 2.77 -8.32 15.75
CA SER A 344 2.71 -7.98 14.33
C SER A 344 2.09 -6.61 14.10
N LEU A 345 0.89 -6.37 14.64
CA LEU A 345 0.18 -5.09 14.48
C LEU A 345 0.93 -3.93 15.11
N PHE A 346 1.48 -4.12 16.31
CA PHE A 346 2.25 -3.09 16.99
C PHE A 346 3.56 -2.81 16.26
N GLY A 347 4.29 -3.85 15.83
CA GLY A 347 5.51 -3.70 15.03
C GLY A 347 5.25 -2.95 13.72
N PHE A 348 4.21 -3.34 12.97
CA PHE A 348 3.84 -2.68 11.73
C PHE A 348 3.56 -1.19 11.92
N ASN A 349 2.70 -0.82 12.88
CA ASN A 349 2.34 0.57 13.13
C ASN A 349 3.52 1.41 13.64
N LEU A 350 4.43 0.81 14.42
CA LEU A 350 5.69 1.47 14.80
C LEU A 350 6.57 1.72 13.57
N GLY A 351 6.65 0.77 12.65
CA GLY A 351 7.34 0.93 11.37
C GLY A 351 6.75 2.05 10.51
N VAL A 352 5.42 2.12 10.42
CA VAL A 352 4.67 3.20 9.76
C VAL A 352 5.06 4.56 10.36
N GLU A 353 5.00 4.72 11.67
CA GLU A 353 5.35 5.97 12.37
C GLU A 353 6.80 6.38 12.09
N LEU A 354 7.75 5.44 12.18
CA LEU A 354 9.17 5.69 11.90
C LEU A 354 9.40 6.12 10.44
N GLY A 355 8.73 5.48 9.48
CA GLY A 355 8.78 5.84 8.07
C GLY A 355 8.26 7.24 7.81
N GLN A 356 7.13 7.60 8.40
CA GLN A 356 6.53 8.94 8.29
C GLN A 356 7.43 10.01 8.90
N ILE A 357 7.99 9.79 10.09
CA ILE A 357 8.92 10.71 10.75
C ILE A 357 10.16 10.93 9.89
N LEU A 358 10.72 9.88 9.28
CA LEU A 358 11.86 9.99 8.38
C LEU A 358 11.52 10.88 7.18
N VAL A 359 10.41 10.61 6.48
CA VAL A 359 9.99 11.37 5.30
C VAL A 359 9.76 12.84 5.65
N VAL A 360 9.03 13.12 6.72
CA VAL A 360 8.76 14.48 7.21
C VAL A 360 10.07 15.20 7.55
N THR A 361 10.97 14.55 8.27
CA THR A 361 12.26 15.14 8.66
C THR A 361 13.11 15.48 7.45
N LEU A 362 13.17 14.57 6.47
CA LEU A 362 13.91 14.82 5.22
C LEU A 362 13.28 15.98 4.42
N ALA A 363 11.97 16.01 4.31
CA ALA A 363 11.27 17.08 3.58
C ALA A 363 11.49 18.46 4.23
N ILE A 364 11.31 18.57 5.55
CA ILE A 364 11.53 19.84 6.29
C ILE A 364 13.00 20.25 6.22
N SER A 365 13.95 19.33 6.37
CA SER A 365 15.37 19.61 6.26
C SER A 365 15.73 20.13 4.87
N THR A 366 15.17 19.54 3.83
CA THR A 366 15.34 19.99 2.44
C THR A 366 14.78 21.39 2.24
N LEU A 367 13.57 21.66 2.72
CA LEU A 367 12.95 22.99 2.65
C LEU A 367 13.76 24.05 3.45
N TYR A 368 14.32 23.67 4.60
CA TYR A 368 15.17 24.54 5.41
C TYR A 368 16.47 24.91 4.68
N VAL A 369 17.13 23.95 4.04
CA VAL A 369 18.34 24.19 3.24
C VAL A 369 18.03 25.06 2.04
N LEU A 370 16.95 24.76 1.31
CA LEU A 370 16.48 25.57 0.17
C LEU A 370 16.13 27.00 0.59
N GLY A 371 15.58 27.18 1.78
CA GLY A 371 15.25 28.49 2.36
C GLY A 371 16.46 29.38 2.63
N LYS A 372 17.67 28.83 2.74
CA LYS A 372 18.94 29.60 2.86
C LYS A 372 19.52 30.04 1.51
N THR A 373 18.94 29.61 0.42
CA THR A 373 19.39 29.93 -0.94
C THR A 373 18.53 31.05 -1.56
N LYS A 374 18.98 31.62 -2.70
CA LYS A 374 18.16 32.55 -3.50
C LYS A 374 16.86 31.95 -4.02
N LEU A 375 16.66 30.64 -3.84
CA LEU A 375 15.44 29.90 -4.21
C LEU A 375 14.25 30.28 -3.34
N ILE A 376 14.46 30.93 -2.19
CA ILE A 376 13.40 31.42 -1.31
C ILE A 376 12.40 32.35 -2.03
N ASN A 377 12.85 33.11 -3.03
CA ASN A 377 11.99 34.00 -3.81
C ASN A 377 10.96 33.25 -4.67
N TYR A 378 11.08 31.92 -4.80
CA TYR A 378 10.16 31.06 -5.54
C TYR A 378 9.30 30.20 -4.64
N ARG A 379 9.35 30.40 -3.31
CA ARG A 379 8.66 29.59 -2.30
C ARG A 379 7.16 29.52 -2.57
N GLU A 380 6.52 30.65 -2.83
CA GLU A 380 5.08 30.71 -3.10
C GLU A 380 4.72 29.93 -4.38
N ASN A 381 5.45 30.14 -5.47
CA ASN A 381 5.23 29.38 -6.71
C ASN A 381 5.45 27.88 -6.51
N PHE A 382 6.44 27.46 -5.72
CA PHE A 382 6.69 26.06 -5.41
C PHE A 382 5.54 25.47 -4.61
N TYR A 383 5.05 26.19 -3.60
CA TYR A 383 3.90 25.80 -2.80
C TYR A 383 2.65 25.59 -3.67
N ASN A 384 2.28 26.57 -4.49
CA ASN A 384 1.11 26.53 -5.35
C ASN A 384 1.21 25.40 -6.40
N ILE A 385 2.38 25.21 -7.02
CA ILE A 385 2.61 24.13 -7.99
C ILE A 385 2.48 22.77 -7.31
N SER A 386 3.04 22.61 -6.10
CA SER A 386 2.96 21.36 -5.35
C SER A 386 1.52 21.04 -4.95
N ALA A 387 0.75 22.03 -4.49
CA ALA A 387 -0.65 21.86 -4.15
C ALA A 387 -1.49 21.49 -5.37
N LEU A 388 -1.32 22.19 -6.50
CA LEU A 388 -2.02 21.85 -7.75
C LEU A 388 -1.68 20.45 -8.26
N PHE A 389 -0.41 20.04 -8.16
CA PHE A 389 0.01 18.70 -8.53
C PHE A 389 -0.68 17.64 -7.66
N LEU A 390 -0.72 17.84 -6.33
CA LEU A 390 -1.38 16.92 -5.39
C LEU A 390 -2.90 16.87 -5.58
N ILE A 391 -3.53 18.00 -5.93
CA ILE A 391 -4.95 18.06 -6.31
C ILE A 391 -5.18 17.22 -7.56
N ALA A 392 -4.37 17.41 -8.61
CA ALA A 392 -4.49 16.66 -9.85
C ALA A 392 -4.29 15.15 -9.61
N LEU A 393 -3.29 14.78 -8.81
CA LEU A 393 -2.99 13.39 -8.45
C LEU A 393 -4.13 12.74 -7.64
N GLY A 394 -4.61 13.43 -6.59
CA GLY A 394 -5.73 12.96 -5.77
C GLY A 394 -7.02 12.81 -6.59
N THR A 395 -7.30 13.78 -7.51
CA THR A 395 -8.44 13.70 -8.43
C THR A 395 -8.30 12.49 -9.36
N PHE A 396 -7.13 12.31 -9.98
CA PHE A 396 -6.85 11.19 -10.87
C PHE A 396 -7.09 9.84 -10.18
N TRP A 397 -6.54 9.67 -8.98
CA TRP A 397 -6.73 8.44 -8.21
C TRP A 397 -8.19 8.23 -7.77
N PHE A 398 -8.85 9.29 -7.32
CA PHE A 398 -10.25 9.20 -6.91
C PHE A 398 -11.16 8.80 -8.08
N VAL A 399 -11.09 9.53 -9.21
CA VAL A 399 -11.92 9.27 -10.37
C VAL A 399 -11.60 7.92 -11.00
N GLY A 400 -10.31 7.58 -11.16
CA GLY A 400 -9.89 6.31 -11.72
C GLY A 400 -10.45 5.10 -10.95
N ARG A 401 -10.48 5.20 -9.61
CA ARG A 401 -11.02 4.11 -8.78
C ARG A 401 -12.54 4.06 -8.71
N VAL A 402 -13.20 5.23 -8.77
CA VAL A 402 -14.68 5.29 -8.85
C VAL A 402 -15.21 4.59 -10.10
N PHE A 403 -14.49 4.71 -11.21
CA PHE A 403 -14.92 4.18 -12.52
C PHE A 403 -14.12 2.97 -13.00
N SER A 404 -13.18 2.43 -12.21
CA SER A 404 -12.29 1.33 -12.59
C SER A 404 -11.54 1.57 -13.91
N LEU A 405 -11.01 2.77 -14.07
CA LEU A 405 -10.23 3.17 -15.25
C LEU A 405 -8.77 2.75 -15.13
#